data_e77dae6fb103397e5a82eb4fd36b6675
#
_entry.id   e77dae6fb103397e5a82eb4fd36b6675
#
_cell.length_a   1.000
_cell.length_b   1.000
_cell.length_c   1.000
_cell.angle_alpha   90.00
_cell.angle_beta   90.00
_cell.angle_gamma   90.00
#
_symmetry.space_group_name_H-M   'P 1'
#
loop_
_entity.id
_entity.type
_entity.pdbx_description
1 polymer ?
#
loop_
_entity_poly.entity_id
_entity_poly.type
_entity_poly.pdbx_seq_one_letter_code
_entity_poly.pdbx_strand_id
1 'polypeptide(L)'
;MNREEYFEFIKNSNNLRLEVNSDPYRLHFHLMPPMGWLNDPNGLCVIKGVNHIYFQYTPFSATWGMKLWGHYSTENWIDYKEYDAFLFPDIKEDKDGVYSGSAFVENDEVHYFYTGNVKYTDKKYDYILNGREQNVIELISKDGFNYKNKIVLLKNSDYPKNMSTHVRDPKVFKIENDYFMILGARSKDNKGCAILYKSTDLKRWDYYMEIKSDKYYGYMWECCDLVKVEDVWFLICCPQGIEQDGINFANIYQIGYFPININFKEKTYNLGEFIELDRGFDIYAPQTFIDNKGRTVLIAWMGIPDANYTNNKTIKNGWQHALSIPRILSKKGNKILQQPLPELESLRSNKKVSTDNHIKFLVSTFELIIDIEDSNKFLLIMEDIKLSFKNNIFSLEMNESGEGRDKRAVYLEELKNIQMFVDTSSIEIFINNGEEVFTSRFYPKNKKIFIEIFNKGTCTCYDLNKFKIEKE
;
A
#
# COMPACT_ATOMS: atom_id res chain seq x y z
N MET A 1 -2.70 -21.21 -13.43
CA MET A 1 -4.02 -20.74 -13.93
C MET A 1 -3.78 -19.76 -15.05
N ASN A 2 -4.34 -20.06 -16.19
CA ASN A 2 -4.29 -19.21 -17.38
C ASN A 2 -5.56 -18.32 -17.46
N ARG A 3 -5.66 -17.52 -18.52
CA ARG A 3 -6.78 -16.59 -18.72
C ARG A 3 -8.13 -17.33 -18.88
N GLU A 4 -8.16 -18.46 -19.57
CA GLU A 4 -9.40 -19.25 -19.80
C GLU A 4 -9.93 -19.83 -18.50
N GLU A 5 -9.05 -20.42 -17.69
CA GLU A 5 -9.40 -20.96 -16.36
C GLU A 5 -9.93 -19.88 -15.42
N TYR A 6 -9.37 -18.63 -15.50
CA TYR A 6 -9.88 -17.49 -14.76
C TYR A 6 -11.34 -17.17 -15.16
N PHE A 7 -11.61 -17.01 -16.46
CA PHE A 7 -12.97 -16.65 -16.90
C PHE A 7 -13.98 -17.74 -16.63
N GLU A 8 -13.60 -19.00 -16.73
CA GLU A 8 -14.46 -20.13 -16.33
C GLU A 8 -14.76 -20.07 -14.82
N PHE A 9 -13.75 -19.82 -13.99
CA PHE A 9 -13.95 -19.66 -12.54
C PHE A 9 -14.88 -18.49 -12.23
N ILE A 10 -14.65 -17.31 -12.80
CA ILE A 10 -15.47 -16.10 -12.56
C ILE A 10 -16.93 -16.35 -12.96
N LYS A 11 -17.17 -16.98 -14.13
CA LYS A 11 -18.51 -17.33 -14.60
C LYS A 11 -19.29 -18.20 -13.61
N ASN A 12 -18.61 -19.09 -12.90
CA ASN A 12 -19.18 -20.01 -11.94
C ASN A 12 -19.18 -19.48 -10.49
N SER A 13 -18.64 -18.29 -10.22
CA SER A 13 -18.40 -17.77 -8.87
C SER A 13 -19.48 -16.82 -8.34
N ASN A 14 -20.62 -16.66 -9.03
CA ASN A 14 -21.65 -15.70 -8.62
C ASN A 14 -22.16 -15.95 -7.18
N ASN A 15 -22.39 -17.21 -6.78
CA ASN A 15 -22.83 -17.52 -5.42
C ASN A 15 -21.75 -17.18 -4.38
N LEU A 16 -20.51 -17.54 -4.65
CA LEU A 16 -19.37 -17.21 -3.79
C LEU A 16 -19.25 -15.67 -3.62
N ARG A 17 -19.41 -14.91 -4.70
CA ARG A 17 -19.39 -13.46 -4.66
C ARG A 17 -20.50 -12.87 -3.79
N LEU A 18 -21.72 -13.44 -3.87
CA LEU A 18 -22.84 -13.02 -3.01
C LEU A 18 -22.55 -13.33 -1.54
N GLU A 19 -22.00 -14.49 -1.23
CA GLU A 19 -21.58 -14.88 0.13
C GLU A 19 -20.53 -13.93 0.67
N VAL A 20 -19.46 -13.66 -0.11
CA VAL A 20 -18.40 -12.70 0.24
C VAL A 20 -18.99 -11.32 0.51
N ASN A 21 -19.90 -10.82 -0.33
CA ASN A 21 -20.50 -9.51 -0.17
C ASN A 21 -21.46 -9.41 1.02
N SER A 22 -21.95 -10.54 1.55
CA SER A 22 -22.80 -10.60 2.74
C SER A 22 -22.01 -10.53 4.05
N ASP A 23 -20.68 -10.64 4.01
CA ASP A 23 -19.83 -10.58 5.20
C ASP A 23 -19.96 -9.22 5.90
N PRO A 24 -20.31 -9.17 7.19
CA PRO A 24 -20.45 -7.92 7.94
C PRO A 24 -19.14 -7.12 8.05
N TYR A 25 -17.99 -7.75 7.80
CA TYR A 25 -16.68 -7.11 7.82
C TYR A 25 -16.25 -6.52 6.47
N ARG A 26 -17.06 -6.66 5.39
CA ARG A 26 -16.81 -5.97 4.11
C ARG A 26 -16.79 -4.48 4.30
N LEU A 27 -15.70 -3.85 3.87
CA LEU A 27 -15.47 -2.42 4.04
C LEU A 27 -16.42 -1.59 3.16
N HIS A 28 -16.77 -0.43 3.63
CA HIS A 28 -17.69 0.48 2.96
C HIS A 28 -16.99 1.47 2.03
N PHE A 29 -15.81 1.94 2.42
CA PHE A 29 -15.08 2.97 1.67
C PHE A 29 -13.59 2.63 1.48
N HIS A 30 -13.31 1.34 1.24
CA HIS A 30 -12.00 0.84 0.83
C HIS A 30 -12.16 -0.11 -0.35
N LEU A 31 -11.16 -0.16 -1.22
CA LEU A 31 -11.10 -1.15 -2.29
C LEU A 31 -10.63 -2.50 -1.73
N MET A 32 -11.40 -3.53 -2.01
CA MET A 32 -11.17 -4.91 -1.58
C MET A 32 -11.15 -5.83 -2.80
N PRO A 33 -10.61 -7.06 -2.68
CA PRO A 33 -10.82 -8.03 -3.76
C PRO A 33 -12.32 -8.34 -3.88
N PRO A 34 -12.85 -8.53 -5.09
CA PRO A 34 -14.23 -9.00 -5.27
C PRO A 34 -14.51 -10.30 -4.53
N MET A 35 -13.52 -11.18 -4.46
CA MET A 35 -13.38 -12.40 -3.66
C MET A 35 -11.91 -12.78 -3.61
N GLY A 36 -11.52 -13.67 -2.69
CA GLY A 36 -10.16 -14.15 -2.60
C GLY A 36 -9.20 -13.15 -1.92
N TRP A 37 -8.01 -12.99 -2.46
CA TRP A 37 -6.90 -12.24 -1.87
C TRP A 37 -6.51 -11.01 -2.70
N LEU A 38 -6.24 -9.91 -2.02
CA LEU A 38 -5.62 -8.71 -2.56
C LEU A 38 -4.36 -8.41 -1.77
N ASN A 39 -3.29 -7.93 -2.45
CA ASN A 39 -2.13 -7.33 -1.79
C ASN A 39 -1.71 -6.04 -2.53
N ASP A 40 -0.47 -5.87 -2.93
CA ASP A 40 0.13 -4.63 -3.42
C ASP A 40 -0.72 -3.89 -4.45
N PRO A 41 -0.90 -2.57 -4.33
CA PRO A 41 -1.34 -1.75 -5.45
C PRO A 41 -0.29 -1.78 -6.56
N ASN A 42 -0.74 -1.81 -7.81
CA ASN A 42 0.11 -1.92 -8.99
C ASN A 42 -0.35 -0.96 -10.08
N GLY A 43 0.53 -0.59 -10.97
CA GLY A 43 0.18 0.05 -12.22
C GLY A 43 -0.68 1.31 -12.09
N LEU A 44 -0.60 2.03 -10.97
CA LEU A 44 -1.38 3.24 -10.72
C LEU A 44 -1.08 4.28 -11.79
N CYS A 45 -2.11 4.75 -12.49
CA CYS A 45 -1.96 5.71 -13.58
C CYS A 45 -3.25 6.47 -13.89
N VAL A 46 -3.11 7.50 -14.71
CA VAL A 46 -4.25 8.25 -15.26
C VAL A 46 -4.32 8.02 -16.75
N ILE A 47 -5.49 7.56 -17.24
CA ILE A 47 -5.76 7.37 -18.65
C ILE A 47 -6.96 8.23 -19.03
N LYS A 48 -6.77 9.22 -19.91
CA LYS A 48 -7.83 10.13 -20.36
C LYS A 48 -8.65 10.75 -19.22
N GLY A 49 -7.97 11.13 -18.13
CA GLY A 49 -8.60 11.77 -16.96
C GLY A 49 -9.20 10.81 -15.92
N VAL A 50 -9.16 9.51 -16.17
CA VAL A 50 -9.63 8.47 -15.23
C VAL A 50 -8.44 7.89 -14.49
N ASN A 51 -8.53 7.77 -13.17
CA ASN A 51 -7.55 7.08 -12.34
C ASN A 51 -7.78 5.57 -12.44
N HIS A 52 -6.75 4.82 -12.79
CA HIS A 52 -6.75 3.37 -12.84
C HIS A 52 -5.93 2.80 -11.67
N ILE A 53 -6.51 1.85 -10.96
CA ILE A 53 -5.94 1.20 -9.79
C ILE A 53 -5.89 -0.30 -10.06
N TYR A 54 -4.69 -0.83 -10.31
CA TYR A 54 -4.49 -2.27 -10.38
C TYR A 54 -3.93 -2.76 -9.05
N PHE A 55 -4.02 -4.06 -8.81
CA PHE A 55 -3.56 -4.66 -7.56
C PHE A 55 -3.23 -6.14 -7.75
N GLN A 56 -2.33 -6.65 -6.95
CA GLN A 56 -2.07 -8.08 -6.86
C GLN A 56 -3.32 -8.82 -6.44
N TYR A 57 -3.73 -9.82 -7.23
CA TYR A 57 -5.02 -10.49 -7.08
C TYR A 57 -4.91 -12.00 -7.18
N THR A 58 -5.55 -12.70 -6.25
CA THR A 58 -5.73 -14.16 -6.26
C THR A 58 -7.20 -14.46 -6.03
N PRO A 59 -8.03 -14.65 -7.07
CA PRO A 59 -9.49 -14.81 -6.92
C PRO A 59 -9.91 -16.13 -6.29
N PHE A 60 -9.10 -17.18 -6.40
CA PHE A 60 -9.47 -18.56 -6.04
C PHE A 60 -9.23 -18.90 -4.57
N SER A 61 -8.55 -18.04 -3.85
CA SER A 61 -8.18 -18.30 -2.46
C SER A 61 -8.12 -16.99 -1.69
N ALA A 62 -8.69 -16.98 -0.49
CA ALA A 62 -8.53 -15.87 0.45
C ALA A 62 -7.17 -15.90 1.16
N THR A 63 -6.30 -16.83 0.79
CA THR A 63 -4.93 -16.93 1.27
C THR A 63 -3.96 -16.82 0.08
N TRP A 64 -2.75 -17.28 0.24
CA TRP A 64 -1.74 -17.25 -0.82
C TRP A 64 -2.15 -18.05 -2.07
N GLY A 65 -1.73 -17.61 -3.26
CA GLY A 65 -1.96 -18.31 -4.53
C GLY A 65 -1.32 -17.60 -5.72
N MET A 66 -1.64 -18.10 -6.94
CA MET A 66 -1.19 -17.51 -8.20
C MET A 66 -1.61 -16.04 -8.29
N LYS A 67 -0.66 -15.17 -8.61
CA LYS A 67 -0.88 -13.73 -8.71
C LYS A 67 -1.26 -13.30 -10.11
N LEU A 68 -2.38 -12.61 -10.17
CA LEU A 68 -2.89 -11.84 -11.29
C LEU A 68 -2.85 -10.35 -10.93
N TRP A 69 -3.21 -9.45 -11.84
CA TRP A 69 -3.57 -8.08 -11.51
C TRP A 69 -5.07 -7.88 -11.66
N GLY A 70 -5.76 -7.54 -10.57
CA GLY A 70 -7.13 -7.03 -10.57
C GLY A 70 -7.15 -5.56 -10.97
N HIS A 71 -8.35 -5.00 -11.24
CA HIS A 71 -8.46 -3.67 -11.77
C HIS A 71 -9.72 -2.95 -11.30
N TYR A 72 -9.53 -1.71 -10.81
CA TYR A 72 -10.56 -0.72 -10.57
C TYR A 72 -10.24 0.57 -11.31
N SER A 73 -11.26 1.38 -11.62
CA SER A 73 -11.06 2.76 -12.07
C SER A 73 -12.02 3.73 -11.39
N THR A 74 -11.64 5.02 -11.37
CA THR A 74 -12.47 6.09 -10.81
C THR A 74 -12.10 7.46 -11.40
N GLU A 75 -13.09 8.30 -11.61
CA GLU A 75 -12.89 9.70 -11.97
C GLU A 75 -12.83 10.63 -10.75
N ASN A 76 -13.47 10.25 -9.65
CA ASN A 76 -13.75 11.10 -8.50
C ASN A 76 -13.40 10.49 -7.14
N TRP A 77 -12.80 9.30 -7.08
CA TRP A 77 -12.39 8.59 -5.86
C TRP A 77 -13.54 8.11 -4.95
N ILE A 78 -14.79 8.17 -5.43
CA ILE A 78 -15.99 7.78 -4.68
C ILE A 78 -16.78 6.73 -5.46
N ASP A 79 -16.96 6.96 -6.76
CA ASP A 79 -17.63 6.06 -7.68
C ASP A 79 -16.55 5.26 -8.42
N TYR A 80 -16.57 3.95 -8.26
CA TYR A 80 -15.61 3.03 -8.84
C TYR A 80 -16.27 2.08 -9.81
N LYS A 81 -15.51 1.73 -10.84
CA LYS A 81 -15.81 0.61 -11.74
C LYS A 81 -14.88 -0.55 -11.43
N GLU A 82 -15.46 -1.74 -11.29
CA GLU A 82 -14.73 -2.99 -11.11
C GLU A 82 -14.67 -3.73 -12.43
N TYR A 83 -13.49 -4.18 -12.80
CA TYR A 83 -13.24 -4.93 -14.04
C TYR A 83 -12.72 -6.34 -13.73
N ASP A 84 -12.78 -7.20 -14.75
CA ASP A 84 -12.07 -8.47 -14.70
C ASP A 84 -10.57 -8.27 -14.60
N ALA A 85 -9.85 -9.33 -14.22
CA ALA A 85 -8.39 -9.24 -14.07
C ALA A 85 -7.73 -8.79 -15.40
N PHE A 86 -6.79 -7.85 -15.26
CA PHE A 86 -6.08 -7.23 -16.38
C PHE A 86 -4.91 -8.07 -16.86
N LEU A 87 -4.05 -8.55 -15.94
CA LEU A 87 -2.79 -9.19 -16.27
C LEU A 87 -2.72 -10.62 -15.73
N PHE A 88 -2.24 -11.52 -16.59
CA PHE A 88 -2.17 -12.97 -16.34
C PHE A 88 -0.76 -13.50 -16.56
N PRO A 89 -0.35 -14.60 -15.88
CA PRO A 89 0.90 -15.31 -16.16
C PRO A 89 0.74 -16.22 -17.38
N ASP A 90 1.02 -15.73 -18.57
CA ASP A 90 0.77 -16.38 -19.85
C ASP A 90 2.00 -16.53 -20.75
N ILE A 91 3.18 -16.17 -20.23
CA ILE A 91 4.48 -16.45 -20.85
C ILE A 91 5.39 -17.25 -19.91
N LYS A 92 6.46 -17.82 -20.44
CA LYS A 92 7.38 -18.66 -19.64
C LYS A 92 8.10 -17.86 -18.54
N GLU A 93 8.36 -16.57 -18.77
CA GLU A 93 9.09 -15.70 -17.85
C GLU A 93 8.22 -15.17 -16.70
N ASP A 94 6.91 -15.44 -16.71
CA ASP A 94 5.98 -15.08 -15.61
C ASP A 94 5.08 -16.25 -15.16
N LYS A 95 5.39 -17.47 -15.57
CA LYS A 95 4.53 -18.66 -15.40
C LYS A 95 4.08 -18.95 -13.97
N ASP A 96 4.82 -18.47 -12.96
CA ASP A 96 4.53 -18.68 -11.54
C ASP A 96 4.00 -17.40 -10.86
N GLY A 97 3.51 -16.45 -11.66
CA GLY A 97 2.79 -15.25 -11.22
C GLY A 97 3.30 -13.94 -11.81
N VAL A 98 2.36 -13.03 -12.00
CA VAL A 98 2.64 -11.63 -12.34
C VAL A 98 2.74 -10.84 -11.04
N TYR A 99 3.97 -10.53 -10.62
CA TYR A 99 4.24 -9.84 -9.36
C TYR A 99 4.17 -8.32 -9.54
N SER A 100 4.52 -7.60 -8.49
CA SER A 100 4.32 -6.15 -8.43
C SER A 100 5.09 -5.37 -9.49
N GLY A 101 4.54 -4.21 -9.79
CA GLY A 101 5.06 -3.30 -10.80
C GLY A 101 4.26 -2.01 -10.89
N SER A 102 4.61 -1.17 -11.84
CA SER A 102 4.09 0.19 -11.99
C SER A 102 3.63 0.48 -13.41
N ALA A 103 3.02 1.64 -13.61
CA ALA A 103 2.72 2.20 -14.91
C ALA A 103 3.48 3.51 -15.14
N PHE A 104 3.83 3.75 -16.39
CA PHE A 104 4.37 5.02 -16.88
C PHE A 104 3.58 5.45 -18.11
N VAL A 105 3.02 6.66 -18.07
CA VAL A 105 2.15 7.18 -19.13
C VAL A 105 2.95 8.18 -19.97
N GLU A 106 3.02 7.95 -21.27
CA GLU A 106 3.65 8.86 -22.22
C GLU A 106 3.01 8.74 -23.61
N ASN A 107 2.79 9.86 -24.30
CA ASN A 107 2.27 9.92 -25.67
C ASN A 107 0.97 9.14 -25.89
N ASP A 108 0.01 9.25 -24.96
CA ASP A 108 -1.28 8.53 -24.96
C ASP A 108 -1.15 6.99 -24.92
N GLU A 109 0.01 6.48 -24.53
CA GLU A 109 0.26 5.07 -24.25
C GLU A 109 0.63 4.88 -22.77
N VAL A 110 0.23 3.75 -22.22
CA VAL A 110 0.61 3.32 -20.87
C VAL A 110 1.55 2.15 -20.97
N HIS A 111 2.75 2.34 -20.47
CA HIS A 111 3.76 1.31 -20.31
C HIS A 111 3.64 0.71 -18.91
N TYR A 112 3.24 -0.55 -18.81
CA TYR A 112 3.21 -1.28 -17.55
C TYR A 112 4.48 -2.10 -17.43
N PHE A 113 5.19 -1.93 -16.34
CA PHE A 113 6.39 -2.68 -15.99
C PHE A 113 6.08 -3.53 -14.77
N TYR A 114 6.35 -4.82 -14.83
CA TYR A 114 6.06 -5.71 -13.72
C TYR A 114 7.12 -6.81 -13.58
N THR A 115 7.07 -7.52 -12.46
CA THR A 115 7.96 -8.63 -12.18
C THR A 115 7.31 -9.93 -12.60
N GLY A 116 7.84 -10.59 -13.63
CA GLY A 116 7.50 -11.96 -13.98
C GLY A 116 8.24 -12.92 -13.06
N ASN A 117 7.51 -13.72 -12.28
CA ASN A 117 8.08 -14.66 -11.33
C ASN A 117 8.14 -16.08 -11.90
N VAL A 118 9.30 -16.72 -11.74
CA VAL A 118 9.50 -18.13 -12.05
C VAL A 118 10.16 -18.81 -10.86
N LYS A 119 9.63 -19.97 -10.43
CA LYS A 119 10.22 -20.83 -9.41
C LYS A 119 10.49 -22.21 -9.99
N TYR A 120 11.73 -22.67 -9.88
CA TYR A 120 12.10 -24.03 -10.24
C TYR A 120 11.81 -24.98 -9.09
N THR A 121 11.26 -26.15 -9.41
CA THR A 121 10.86 -27.17 -8.42
C THR A 121 11.41 -28.56 -8.75
N ASP A 122 12.28 -28.67 -9.75
CA ASP A 122 12.90 -29.90 -10.22
C ASP A 122 13.88 -30.53 -9.20
N LYS A 123 14.35 -29.70 -8.26
CA LYS A 123 15.20 -30.10 -7.11
C LYS A 123 14.99 -29.11 -5.95
N LYS A 124 15.68 -29.33 -4.85
CA LYS A 124 15.70 -28.39 -3.71
C LYS A 124 16.56 -27.17 -4.03
N TYR A 125 16.00 -25.99 -3.87
CA TYR A 125 16.67 -24.69 -4.03
C TYR A 125 16.59 -23.88 -2.73
N ASP A 126 17.48 -22.90 -2.55
CA ASP A 126 17.41 -21.93 -1.46
C ASP A 126 16.47 -20.74 -1.78
N TYR A 127 16.16 -20.55 -3.06
CA TYR A 127 15.36 -19.45 -3.60
C TYR A 127 15.89 -18.04 -3.29
N ILE A 128 17.10 -17.94 -2.78
CA ILE A 128 17.80 -16.67 -2.53
C ILE A 128 18.89 -16.47 -3.58
N LEU A 129 19.76 -17.45 -3.75
CA LEU A 129 20.87 -17.39 -4.70
C LEU A 129 20.57 -18.12 -6.01
N ASN A 130 19.60 -19.04 -5.99
CA ASN A 130 19.22 -19.86 -7.13
C ASN A 130 17.77 -20.35 -7.06
N GLY A 131 17.29 -21.01 -8.12
CA GLY A 131 15.96 -21.63 -8.17
C GLY A 131 14.81 -20.67 -8.42
N ARG A 132 15.09 -19.40 -8.67
CA ARG A 132 14.10 -18.37 -8.98
C ARG A 132 14.58 -17.46 -10.10
N GLU A 133 13.64 -17.02 -10.93
CA GLU A 133 13.83 -15.86 -11.80
C GLU A 133 12.83 -14.78 -11.41
N GLN A 134 13.29 -13.54 -11.43
CA GLN A 134 12.47 -12.35 -11.32
C GLN A 134 12.82 -11.45 -12.50
N ASN A 135 11.96 -11.50 -13.51
CA ASN A 135 12.18 -10.85 -14.80
C ASN A 135 11.42 -9.53 -14.85
N VAL A 136 12.02 -8.47 -15.38
CA VAL A 136 11.28 -7.25 -15.69
C VAL A 136 10.63 -7.42 -17.05
N ILE A 137 9.32 -7.26 -17.07
CA ILE A 137 8.50 -7.42 -18.28
C ILE A 137 7.70 -6.14 -18.50
N GLU A 138 7.64 -5.70 -19.75
CA GLU A 138 6.84 -4.57 -20.21
C GLU A 138 5.66 -5.06 -21.02
N LEU A 139 4.55 -4.35 -20.91
CA LEU A 139 3.44 -4.39 -21.85
C LEU A 139 2.91 -2.96 -22.07
N ILE A 140 2.32 -2.72 -23.24
CA ILE A 140 1.81 -1.40 -23.63
C ILE A 140 0.30 -1.49 -23.87
N SER A 141 -0.44 -0.55 -23.31
CA SER A 141 -1.88 -0.38 -23.51
C SER A 141 -2.21 1.06 -23.89
N LYS A 142 -3.32 1.25 -24.61
CA LYS A 142 -3.88 2.57 -24.95
C LYS A 142 -5.14 2.91 -24.16
N ASP A 143 -5.70 1.94 -23.51
CA ASP A 143 -7.02 2.04 -22.87
C ASP A 143 -7.04 1.55 -21.42
N GLY A 144 -5.97 0.88 -20.95
CA GLY A 144 -5.90 0.29 -19.62
C GLY A 144 -6.61 -1.06 -19.47
N PHE A 145 -7.19 -1.59 -20.56
CA PHE A 145 -7.96 -2.85 -20.55
C PHE A 145 -7.34 -3.91 -21.44
N ASN A 146 -6.79 -3.48 -22.58
CA ASN A 146 -6.21 -4.35 -23.57
C ASN A 146 -4.74 -4.06 -23.73
N TYR A 147 -3.93 -5.10 -23.87
CA TYR A 147 -2.51 -4.96 -24.20
C TYR A 147 -2.13 -5.94 -25.31
N LYS A 148 -1.05 -5.59 -25.99
CA LYS A 148 -0.45 -6.44 -27.02
C LYS A 148 0.57 -7.39 -26.38
N ASN A 149 1.66 -7.63 -27.02
CA ASN A 149 2.69 -8.55 -26.57
C ASN A 149 3.36 -8.09 -25.28
N LYS A 150 3.78 -9.05 -24.46
CA LYS A 150 4.69 -8.87 -23.34
C LYS A 150 6.14 -8.91 -23.85
N ILE A 151 6.96 -7.99 -23.39
CA ILE A 151 8.36 -7.85 -23.78
C ILE A 151 9.22 -8.03 -22.53
N VAL A 152 10.09 -9.03 -22.53
CA VAL A 152 11.05 -9.24 -21.43
C VAL A 152 12.19 -8.25 -21.62
N LEU A 153 12.35 -7.34 -20.67
CA LEU A 153 13.37 -6.29 -20.69
C LEU A 153 14.64 -6.69 -19.95
N LEU A 154 14.50 -7.28 -18.75
CA LEU A 154 15.63 -7.69 -17.92
C LEU A 154 15.37 -9.09 -17.33
N LYS A 155 16.41 -9.88 -17.23
CA LYS A 155 16.46 -11.20 -16.58
C LYS A 155 17.48 -11.21 -15.44
N ASN A 156 17.53 -12.27 -14.66
CA ASN A 156 18.51 -12.42 -13.59
C ASN A 156 19.97 -12.22 -14.07
N SER A 157 20.28 -12.57 -15.33
CA SER A 157 21.63 -12.38 -15.92
C SER A 157 22.01 -10.92 -16.12
N ASP A 158 21.03 -10.03 -16.18
CA ASP A 158 21.20 -8.60 -16.50
C ASP A 158 21.36 -7.77 -15.22
N TYR A 159 21.15 -8.37 -14.06
CA TYR A 159 21.38 -7.73 -12.77
C TYR A 159 22.85 -7.75 -12.36
N PRO A 160 23.32 -6.77 -11.56
CA PRO A 160 24.67 -6.75 -11.04
C PRO A 160 25.05 -8.05 -10.33
N LYS A 161 26.29 -8.49 -10.53
CA LYS A 161 26.78 -9.80 -10.02
C LYS A 161 26.70 -9.96 -8.50
N ASN A 162 26.64 -8.86 -7.75
CA ASN A 162 26.48 -8.85 -6.29
C ASN A 162 25.02 -9.01 -5.84
N MET A 163 24.05 -9.01 -6.75
CA MET A 163 22.62 -9.22 -6.41
C MET A 163 22.29 -10.71 -6.30
N SER A 164 21.38 -11.04 -5.39
CA SER A 164 20.74 -12.34 -5.29
C SER A 164 19.68 -12.51 -6.41
N THR A 165 18.86 -13.55 -6.36
CA THR A 165 17.71 -13.71 -7.28
C THR A 165 16.50 -12.86 -6.88
N HIS A 166 16.58 -12.09 -5.79
CA HIS A 166 15.54 -11.18 -5.34
C HIS A 166 15.81 -9.76 -5.84
N VAL A 167 15.34 -9.47 -7.06
CA VAL A 167 15.31 -8.14 -7.67
C VAL A 167 13.95 -7.99 -8.32
N ARG A 168 13.13 -7.00 -7.89
CA ARG A 168 11.72 -6.89 -8.30
C ARG A 168 11.12 -5.51 -8.14
N ASP A 169 9.84 -5.40 -8.45
CA ASP A 169 8.96 -4.25 -8.25
C ASP A 169 9.40 -3.02 -9.07
N PRO A 170 9.47 -3.12 -10.41
CA PRO A 170 9.96 -2.03 -11.25
C PRO A 170 9.04 -0.81 -11.16
N LYS A 171 9.65 0.36 -10.92
CA LYS A 171 9.00 1.67 -11.00
C LYS A 171 9.75 2.55 -11.98
N VAL A 172 9.04 3.06 -13.00
CA VAL A 172 9.63 3.90 -14.05
C VAL A 172 9.24 5.36 -13.86
N PHE A 173 10.20 6.25 -14.03
CA PHE A 173 10.02 7.71 -14.02
C PHE A 173 10.96 8.36 -15.04
N LYS A 174 10.69 9.63 -15.36
CA LYS A 174 11.44 10.40 -16.36
C LYS A 174 12.11 11.61 -15.72
N ILE A 175 13.37 11.86 -16.09
CA ILE A 175 14.11 13.07 -15.75
C ILE A 175 14.68 13.65 -17.03
N GLU A 176 14.27 14.87 -17.39
CA GLU A 176 14.62 15.51 -18.65
C GLU A 176 14.22 14.61 -19.84
N ASN A 177 15.18 14.08 -20.58
CA ASN A 177 14.96 13.20 -21.71
C ASN A 177 15.29 11.73 -21.43
N ASP A 178 15.70 11.40 -20.22
CA ASP A 178 16.12 10.08 -19.80
C ASP A 178 15.04 9.39 -18.96
N TYR A 179 14.84 8.10 -19.18
CA TYR A 179 13.97 7.25 -18.38
C TYR A 179 14.81 6.49 -17.37
N PHE A 180 14.29 6.38 -16.15
CA PHE A 180 14.89 5.63 -15.08
C PHE A 180 13.92 4.58 -14.57
N MET A 181 14.45 3.40 -14.28
CA MET A 181 13.71 2.32 -13.63
C MET A 181 14.41 2.00 -12.31
N ILE A 182 13.67 2.08 -11.21
CA ILE A 182 14.14 1.63 -9.90
C ILE A 182 13.55 0.26 -9.59
N LEU A 183 14.36 -0.61 -9.01
CA LEU A 183 14.02 -1.96 -8.57
C LEU A 183 14.45 -2.14 -7.13
N GLY A 184 13.64 -2.80 -6.32
CA GLY A 184 14.04 -3.28 -5.02
C GLY A 184 14.91 -4.52 -5.14
N ALA A 185 15.91 -4.66 -4.26
CA ALA A 185 16.87 -5.74 -4.36
C ALA A 185 17.40 -6.24 -3.00
N ARG A 186 17.83 -7.52 -3.00
CA ARG A 186 18.62 -8.15 -1.97
C ARG A 186 19.99 -8.52 -2.53
N SER A 187 21.03 -7.99 -1.94
CA SER A 187 22.41 -8.37 -2.30
C SER A 187 22.78 -9.76 -1.77
N LYS A 188 23.83 -10.37 -2.31
CA LYS A 188 24.34 -11.68 -1.87
C LYS A 188 24.90 -11.68 -0.45
N ASP A 189 25.32 -10.52 0.05
CA ASP A 189 25.73 -10.30 1.44
C ASP A 189 24.58 -9.94 2.38
N ASN A 190 23.33 -10.20 1.95
CA ASN A 190 22.09 -10.01 2.73
C ASN A 190 21.86 -8.57 3.19
N LYS A 191 22.01 -7.64 2.27
CA LYS A 191 21.63 -6.24 2.47
C LYS A 191 20.58 -5.81 1.45
N GLY A 192 19.55 -5.13 1.95
CA GLY A 192 18.56 -4.46 1.11
C GLY A 192 19.17 -3.25 0.41
N CYS A 193 18.80 -3.05 -0.84
CA CYS A 193 19.20 -1.90 -1.65
C CYS A 193 18.19 -1.65 -2.76
N ALA A 194 18.34 -0.53 -3.44
CA ALA A 194 17.64 -0.25 -4.70
C ALA A 194 18.65 -0.16 -5.83
N ILE A 195 18.29 -0.66 -7.01
CA ILE A 195 19.11 -0.54 -8.21
C ILE A 195 18.38 0.24 -9.28
N LEU A 196 19.11 1.12 -9.95
CA LEU A 196 18.59 1.93 -11.05
C LEU A 196 19.13 1.47 -12.38
N TYR A 197 18.24 1.41 -13.35
CA TYR A 197 18.54 1.31 -14.77
C TYR A 197 18.17 2.60 -15.48
N LYS A 198 18.83 2.89 -16.58
CA LYS A 198 18.58 4.05 -17.42
C LYS A 198 18.25 3.62 -18.85
N SER A 199 17.33 4.32 -19.49
CA SER A 199 16.98 4.17 -20.89
C SER A 199 16.78 5.53 -21.56
N THR A 200 16.93 5.58 -22.90
CA THR A 200 16.57 6.73 -23.72
C THR A 200 15.36 6.47 -24.62
N ASP A 201 14.86 5.22 -24.64
CA ASP A 201 13.84 4.77 -25.59
C ASP A 201 12.78 3.81 -24.98
N LEU A 202 12.84 3.55 -23.66
CA LEU A 202 12.04 2.59 -22.89
C LEU A 202 12.26 1.11 -23.28
N LYS A 203 13.07 0.82 -24.27
CA LYS A 203 13.28 -0.54 -24.82
C LYS A 203 14.56 -1.18 -24.31
N ARG A 204 15.64 -0.41 -24.34
CA ARG A 204 16.96 -0.85 -23.85
C ARG A 204 17.26 -0.19 -22.51
N TRP A 205 17.59 -1.00 -21.52
CA TRP A 205 17.88 -0.57 -20.16
C TRP A 205 19.30 -0.96 -19.78
N ASP A 206 20.12 0.04 -19.48
CA ASP A 206 21.50 -0.16 -19.04
C ASP A 206 21.57 0.10 -17.53
N TYR A 207 22.28 -0.76 -16.79
CA TYR A 207 22.53 -0.56 -15.36
C TYR A 207 23.14 0.82 -15.10
N TYR A 208 22.57 1.55 -14.13
CA TYR A 208 22.96 2.94 -13.89
C TYR A 208 23.69 3.12 -12.57
N MET A 209 23.10 2.74 -11.44
CA MET A 209 23.69 2.84 -10.11
C MET A 209 22.94 2.01 -9.06
N GLU A 210 23.58 1.78 -7.92
CA GLU A 210 22.99 1.18 -6.72
C GLU A 210 22.80 2.27 -5.66
N ILE A 211 21.65 2.24 -4.97
CA ILE A 211 21.36 3.06 -3.78
C ILE A 211 21.27 2.13 -2.59
N LYS A 212 22.11 2.33 -1.60
CA LYS A 212 22.18 1.55 -0.36
C LYS A 212 22.49 2.46 0.82
N SER A 213 22.19 2.00 2.02
CA SER A 213 22.56 2.66 3.26
C SER A 213 23.86 2.09 3.82
N ASP A 214 24.64 2.93 4.48
CA ASP A 214 25.80 2.50 5.28
C ASP A 214 25.36 1.77 6.56
N LYS A 215 24.16 2.08 7.07
CA LYS A 215 23.51 1.36 8.16
C LYS A 215 22.73 0.17 7.63
N TYR A 216 22.58 -0.85 8.46
CA TYR A 216 21.76 -2.00 8.13
C TYR A 216 20.28 -1.69 8.28
N TYR A 217 19.55 -1.67 7.17
CA TYR A 217 18.10 -1.57 7.12
C TYR A 217 17.52 -2.79 6.40
N GLY A 218 17.69 -3.97 7.03
CA GLY A 218 17.14 -5.22 6.54
C GLY A 218 17.93 -5.86 5.39
N TYR A 219 17.52 -7.07 5.06
CA TYR A 219 18.18 -7.89 4.04
C TYR A 219 17.60 -7.71 2.63
N MET A 220 16.40 -7.14 2.49
CA MET A 220 15.71 -6.90 1.22
C MET A 220 14.95 -5.59 1.32
N TRP A 221 14.97 -4.80 0.25
CA TRP A 221 14.05 -3.68 0.06
C TRP A 221 13.07 -4.04 -1.05
N GLU A 222 11.76 -4.03 -0.76
CA GLU A 222 10.68 -4.25 -1.72
C GLU A 222 9.99 -2.94 -2.07
N CYS A 223 9.25 -2.93 -3.19
CA CYS A 223 8.38 -1.83 -3.61
C CYS A 223 9.08 -0.46 -3.60
N CYS A 224 10.33 -0.41 -4.11
CA CYS A 224 11.08 0.83 -4.15
C CYS A 224 10.43 1.86 -5.08
N ASP A 225 10.15 3.05 -4.55
CA ASP A 225 9.54 4.16 -5.27
C ASP A 225 10.34 5.45 -5.01
N LEU A 226 11.02 5.94 -6.04
CA LEU A 226 11.78 7.20 -5.95
C LEU A 226 10.88 8.34 -6.41
N VAL A 227 10.30 9.05 -5.46
CA VAL A 227 9.29 10.08 -5.68
C VAL A 227 9.78 11.45 -5.26
N LYS A 228 9.43 12.47 -6.03
CA LYS A 228 9.66 13.86 -5.67
C LYS A 228 8.37 14.45 -5.11
N VAL A 229 8.37 14.78 -3.82
CA VAL A 229 7.26 15.51 -3.17
C VAL A 229 7.67 16.95 -3.02
N GLU A 230 6.97 17.83 -3.75
CA GLU A 230 7.34 19.24 -3.91
C GLU A 230 8.78 19.39 -4.46
N ASP A 231 9.74 19.79 -3.65
CA ASP A 231 11.13 20.01 -4.03
C ASP A 231 12.13 18.97 -3.50
N VAL A 232 11.65 18.00 -2.67
CA VAL A 232 12.48 16.98 -2.02
C VAL A 232 12.24 15.60 -2.63
N TRP A 233 13.33 14.88 -2.91
CA TRP A 233 13.27 13.47 -3.29
C TRP A 233 13.20 12.56 -2.07
N PHE A 234 12.36 11.53 -2.16
CA PHE A 234 12.23 10.48 -1.17
C PHE A 234 12.34 9.11 -1.85
N LEU A 235 13.09 8.22 -1.25
CA LEU A 235 13.10 6.81 -1.61
C LEU A 235 12.19 6.06 -0.64
N ILE A 236 10.97 5.79 -1.07
CA ILE A 236 10.03 4.95 -0.33
C ILE A 236 10.41 3.49 -0.59
N CYS A 237 10.38 2.64 0.43
CA CYS A 237 10.61 1.20 0.29
C CYS A 237 10.06 0.41 1.49
N CYS A 238 10.04 -0.90 1.34
CA CYS A 238 9.59 -1.86 2.35
C CYS A 238 10.74 -2.78 2.75
N PRO A 239 11.55 -2.39 3.77
CA PRO A 239 12.63 -3.23 4.26
C PRO A 239 12.13 -4.46 5.02
N GLN A 240 12.74 -5.63 4.72
CA GLN A 240 12.54 -6.87 5.45
C GLN A 240 13.76 -7.16 6.34
N GLY A 241 13.51 -7.51 7.60
CA GLY A 241 14.55 -7.94 8.54
C GLY A 241 15.23 -6.78 9.30
N ILE A 242 14.51 -5.68 9.53
CA ILE A 242 14.90 -4.69 10.55
C ILE A 242 14.40 -5.20 11.89
N GLU A 243 15.26 -5.23 12.89
CA GLU A 243 14.89 -5.59 14.26
C GLU A 243 14.13 -4.44 14.93
N GLN A 244 13.17 -4.79 15.78
CA GLN A 244 12.41 -3.82 16.57
C GLN A 244 13.36 -3.07 17.52
N ASP A 245 13.22 -1.75 17.57
CA ASP A 245 13.94 -0.87 18.50
C ASP A 245 12.95 -0.09 19.38
N GLY A 246 12.74 -0.58 20.58
CA GLY A 246 11.76 0.00 21.50
C GLY A 246 10.36 -0.01 20.92
N ILE A 247 9.82 1.18 20.63
CA ILE A 247 8.49 1.35 20.00
C ILE A 247 8.59 1.49 18.46
N ASN A 248 9.79 1.59 17.90
CA ASN A 248 10.00 1.70 16.46
C ASN A 248 10.17 0.32 15.82
N PHE A 249 9.85 0.23 14.53
CA PHE A 249 10.02 -1.00 13.73
C PHE A 249 9.28 -2.20 14.32
N ALA A 250 8.07 -1.97 14.85
CA ALA A 250 7.31 -2.98 15.58
C ALA A 250 6.63 -4.03 14.69
N ASN A 251 6.63 -3.86 13.37
CA ASN A 251 6.12 -4.84 12.41
C ASN A 251 7.22 -5.84 12.00
N ILE A 252 6.80 -7.02 11.52
CA ILE A 252 7.74 -8.04 11.01
C ILE A 252 8.54 -7.52 9.80
N TYR A 253 7.91 -6.69 8.97
CA TYR A 253 8.53 -5.95 7.86
C TYR A 253 8.09 -4.49 7.95
N GLN A 254 8.92 -3.59 7.44
CA GLN A 254 8.68 -2.16 7.59
C GLN A 254 8.17 -1.54 6.28
N ILE A 255 7.46 -0.43 6.42
CA ILE A 255 7.13 0.50 5.36
C ILE A 255 7.68 1.87 5.74
N GLY A 256 8.44 2.50 4.87
CA GLY A 256 9.02 3.80 5.19
C GLY A 256 9.76 4.44 4.03
N TYR A 257 10.52 5.44 4.34
CA TYR A 257 11.24 6.21 3.35
C TYR A 257 12.56 6.76 3.87
N PHE A 258 13.44 7.05 2.94
CA PHE A 258 14.64 7.84 3.16
C PHE A 258 14.49 9.19 2.44
N PRO A 259 14.67 10.33 3.10
CA PRO A 259 14.97 11.56 2.38
C PRO A 259 16.29 11.39 1.62
N ILE A 260 16.31 11.75 0.34
CA ILE A 260 17.50 11.55 -0.49
C ILE A 260 17.84 12.81 -1.31
N ASN A 261 19.09 13.20 -1.29
CA ASN A 261 19.63 14.15 -2.24
C ASN A 261 20.38 13.36 -3.32
N ILE A 262 19.89 13.38 -4.55
CA ILE A 262 20.41 12.58 -5.66
C ILE A 262 20.80 13.47 -6.84
N ASN A 263 22.01 13.26 -7.37
CA ASN A 263 22.47 13.86 -8.61
C ASN A 263 22.57 12.78 -9.71
N PHE A 264 21.60 12.79 -10.60
CA PHE A 264 21.53 11.79 -11.68
C PHE A 264 22.68 11.94 -12.70
N LYS A 265 23.24 13.13 -12.91
CA LYS A 265 24.34 13.32 -13.89
C LYS A 265 25.66 12.77 -13.36
N GLU A 266 25.94 13.02 -12.10
CA GLU A 266 27.18 12.58 -11.44
C GLU A 266 27.09 11.19 -10.81
N LYS A 267 25.90 10.58 -10.81
CA LYS A 267 25.63 9.29 -10.16
C LYS A 267 26.01 9.27 -8.67
N THR A 268 25.69 10.35 -7.98
CA THR A 268 25.96 10.49 -6.54
C THR A 268 24.66 10.70 -5.77
N TYR A 269 24.64 10.28 -4.52
CA TYR A 269 23.52 10.53 -3.63
C TYR A 269 23.98 10.66 -2.18
N ASN A 270 23.13 11.31 -1.39
CA ASN A 270 23.21 11.31 0.07
C ASN A 270 21.86 10.85 0.62
N LEU A 271 21.87 9.71 1.31
CA LEU A 271 20.68 9.08 1.87
C LEU A 271 20.55 9.48 3.34
N GLY A 272 19.37 10.00 3.72
CA GLY A 272 19.04 10.27 5.12
C GLY A 272 18.75 9.00 5.94
N GLU A 273 18.28 9.18 7.16
CA GLU A 273 17.83 8.05 8.00
C GLU A 273 16.48 7.51 7.50
N PHE A 274 16.24 6.22 7.76
CA PHE A 274 14.96 5.60 7.47
C PHE A 274 13.88 6.06 8.45
N ILE A 275 12.75 6.49 7.93
CA ILE A 275 11.60 6.97 8.68
C ILE A 275 10.40 6.08 8.33
N GLU A 276 9.73 5.52 9.34
CA GLU A 276 8.51 4.74 9.13
C GLU A 276 7.41 5.65 8.55
N LEU A 277 6.74 5.16 7.50
CA LEU A 277 5.67 5.88 6.83
C LEU A 277 4.32 5.70 7.55
N ASP A 278 4.11 4.56 8.20
CA ASP A 278 2.90 4.22 8.93
C ASP A 278 3.26 3.29 10.09
N ARG A 279 2.68 3.53 11.24
CA ARG A 279 2.96 2.83 12.50
C ARG A 279 1.95 1.73 12.82
N GLY A 280 0.92 1.57 11.98
CA GLY A 280 -0.14 0.59 12.20
C GLY A 280 0.31 -0.85 12.00
N PHE A 281 -0.62 -1.78 12.20
CA PHE A 281 -0.36 -3.21 12.05
C PHE A 281 -0.43 -3.66 10.59
N ASP A 282 -1.36 -3.12 9.82
CA ASP A 282 -1.73 -3.65 8.51
C ASP A 282 -1.43 -2.65 7.41
N ILE A 283 -0.17 -2.52 7.05
CA ILE A 283 0.25 -1.63 5.98
C ILE A 283 1.55 -2.11 5.35
N TYR A 284 1.60 -2.19 4.02
CA TYR A 284 2.78 -2.59 3.26
C TYR A 284 2.69 -2.15 1.79
N ALA A 285 3.76 -2.32 1.03
CA ALA A 285 3.83 -2.16 -0.42
C ALA A 285 3.17 -0.87 -0.95
N PRO A 286 3.57 0.33 -0.50
CA PRO A 286 3.01 1.58 -0.99
C PRO A 286 3.43 1.81 -2.43
N GLN A 287 2.55 2.43 -3.20
CA GLN A 287 2.86 2.94 -4.52
C GLN A 287 2.35 4.36 -4.67
N THR A 288 3.17 5.25 -5.26
CA THR A 288 2.77 6.61 -5.56
C THR A 288 2.50 6.79 -7.05
N PHE A 289 1.69 7.76 -7.40
CA PHE A 289 1.51 8.24 -8.76
C PHE A 289 0.98 9.68 -8.76
N ILE A 290 0.97 10.31 -9.93
CA ILE A 290 0.32 11.62 -10.09
C ILE A 290 -1.10 11.37 -10.59
N ASP A 291 -2.09 11.82 -9.81
CA ASP A 291 -3.50 11.65 -10.14
C ASP A 291 -3.98 12.63 -11.24
N ASN A 292 -5.26 12.51 -11.62
CA ASN A 292 -5.88 13.34 -12.65
C ASN A 292 -5.99 14.84 -12.29
N LYS A 293 -5.65 15.21 -11.05
CA LYS A 293 -5.58 16.60 -10.57
C LYS A 293 -4.15 17.08 -10.36
N GLY A 294 -3.16 16.27 -10.74
CA GLY A 294 -1.74 16.61 -10.62
C GLY A 294 -1.18 16.48 -9.20
N ARG A 295 -1.84 15.74 -8.31
CA ARG A 295 -1.38 15.53 -6.93
C ARG A 295 -0.57 14.25 -6.82
N THR A 296 0.45 14.25 -5.97
CA THR A 296 1.15 13.00 -5.60
C THR A 296 0.27 12.21 -4.63
N VAL A 297 -0.30 11.12 -5.10
CA VAL A 297 -1.19 10.23 -4.34
C VAL A 297 -0.46 8.93 -4.04
N LEU A 298 -0.61 8.46 -2.80
CA LEU A 298 -0.13 7.18 -2.32
C LEU A 298 -1.31 6.28 -2.01
N ILE A 299 -1.21 5.02 -2.44
CA ILE A 299 -2.07 3.91 -2.02
C ILE A 299 -1.16 2.78 -1.54
N ALA A 300 -1.55 2.08 -0.49
CA ALA A 300 -0.79 0.97 0.07
C ALA A 300 -1.69 -0.26 0.30
N TRP A 301 -1.10 -1.43 0.41
CA TRP A 301 -1.78 -2.63 0.84
C TRP A 301 -2.11 -2.53 2.33
N MET A 302 -3.39 -2.58 2.68
CA MET A 302 -3.86 -2.76 4.07
C MET A 302 -3.74 -4.24 4.45
N GLY A 303 -2.55 -4.61 4.81
CA GLY A 303 -2.07 -5.94 5.15
C GLY A 303 -0.55 -5.94 5.24
N ILE A 304 0.02 -7.06 5.65
CA ILE A 304 1.48 -7.26 5.71
C ILE A 304 1.75 -8.75 5.51
N PRO A 305 2.81 -9.14 4.77
CA PRO A 305 3.15 -10.55 4.64
C PRO A 305 3.69 -11.12 5.97
N ASP A 306 3.49 -12.43 6.16
CA ASP A 306 4.05 -13.20 7.28
C ASP A 306 3.67 -12.67 8.69
N ALA A 307 2.56 -11.94 8.81
CA ALA A 307 2.08 -11.41 10.08
C ALA A 307 1.87 -12.53 11.12
N ASN A 308 2.17 -12.24 12.38
CA ASN A 308 1.96 -13.14 13.51
C ASN A 308 0.56 -13.06 14.12
N TYR A 309 -0.34 -12.28 13.54
CA TYR A 309 -1.76 -12.14 13.86
C TYR A 309 -2.63 -12.57 12.66
N THR A 310 -3.94 -12.67 12.85
CA THR A 310 -4.80 -13.31 11.87
C THR A 310 -5.86 -12.39 11.28
N ASN A 311 -6.33 -12.78 10.07
CA ASN A 311 -7.52 -12.23 9.43
C ASN A 311 -8.61 -13.32 9.26
N ASN A 312 -8.63 -14.31 10.14
CA ASN A 312 -9.50 -15.48 10.03
C ASN A 312 -10.99 -15.12 9.94
N LYS A 313 -11.39 -13.97 10.49
CA LYS A 313 -12.78 -13.47 10.40
C LYS A 313 -13.23 -13.25 8.96
N THR A 314 -12.35 -12.82 8.07
CA THR A 314 -12.66 -12.58 6.64
C THR A 314 -12.21 -13.73 5.75
N ILE A 315 -11.11 -14.42 6.07
CA ILE A 315 -10.61 -15.56 5.32
C ILE A 315 -11.68 -16.67 5.23
N LYS A 316 -12.34 -17.00 6.34
CA LYS A 316 -13.42 -17.99 6.37
C LYS A 316 -14.64 -17.61 5.53
N ASN A 317 -14.81 -16.32 5.24
CA ASN A 317 -15.86 -15.76 4.38
C ASN A 317 -15.39 -15.53 2.94
N GLY A 318 -14.23 -16.07 2.55
CA GLY A 318 -13.76 -16.13 1.18
C GLY A 318 -13.04 -14.88 0.68
N TRP A 319 -12.57 -13.99 1.56
CA TRP A 319 -11.80 -12.81 1.14
C TRP A 319 -10.79 -12.34 2.19
N GLN A 320 -9.76 -11.61 1.75
CA GLN A 320 -8.75 -11.03 2.65
C GLN A 320 -8.12 -9.77 2.06
N HIS A 321 -7.83 -8.82 2.95
CA HIS A 321 -7.14 -7.55 2.72
C HIS A 321 -7.95 -6.49 1.97
N ALA A 322 -7.35 -5.33 1.86
CA ALA A 322 -7.87 -4.16 1.16
C ALA A 322 -6.71 -3.25 0.73
N LEU A 323 -7.01 -2.22 -0.03
CA LEU A 323 -6.13 -1.06 -0.19
C LEU A 323 -6.46 -0.02 0.89
N SER A 324 -5.46 0.75 1.34
CA SER A 324 -5.68 1.92 2.18
C SER A 324 -6.57 2.94 1.47
N ILE A 325 -7.18 3.87 2.22
CA ILE A 325 -7.70 5.07 1.56
C ILE A 325 -6.56 5.79 0.82
N PRO A 326 -6.86 6.44 -0.33
CA PRO A 326 -5.85 7.20 -1.06
C PRO A 326 -5.41 8.43 -0.26
N ARG A 327 -4.11 8.70 -0.23
CA ARG A 327 -3.48 9.76 0.57
C ARG A 327 -2.71 10.72 -0.31
N ILE A 328 -2.91 12.03 -0.14
CA ILE A 328 -2.06 13.05 -0.74
C ILE A 328 -0.77 13.14 0.07
N LEU A 329 0.35 13.21 -0.64
CA LEU A 329 1.64 13.46 -0.03
C LEU A 329 1.99 14.96 -0.11
N SER A 330 2.45 15.49 1.00
CA SER A 330 3.12 16.77 1.13
C SER A 330 4.34 16.62 2.05
N LYS A 331 5.05 17.67 2.37
CA LYS A 331 6.23 17.57 3.23
C LYS A 331 6.32 18.66 4.29
N LYS A 332 7.04 18.34 5.34
CA LYS A 332 7.51 19.29 6.36
C LYS A 332 9.01 19.06 6.59
N GLY A 333 9.85 19.91 5.99
CA GLY A 333 11.29 19.64 5.96
C GLY A 333 11.58 18.33 5.19
N ASN A 334 12.23 17.40 5.85
CA ASN A 334 12.56 16.06 5.30
C ASN A 334 11.55 14.98 5.72
N LYS A 335 10.39 15.34 6.27
CA LYS A 335 9.32 14.40 6.59
C LYS A 335 8.21 14.45 5.53
N ILE A 336 7.71 13.29 5.12
CA ILE A 336 6.48 13.15 4.36
C ILE A 336 5.30 13.35 5.30
N LEU A 337 4.34 14.16 4.88
CA LEU A 337 3.00 14.25 5.49
C LEU A 337 2.00 13.53 4.59
N GLN A 338 1.07 12.81 5.20
CA GLN A 338 0.03 12.05 4.52
C GLN A 338 -1.34 12.56 4.92
N GLN A 339 -2.14 12.98 3.97
CA GLN A 339 -3.52 13.43 4.24
C GLN A 339 -4.50 12.64 3.39
N PRO A 340 -5.66 12.24 3.93
CA PRO A 340 -6.73 11.65 3.13
C PRO A 340 -7.11 12.55 1.97
N LEU A 341 -7.51 11.98 0.84
CA LEU A 341 -8.02 12.77 -0.29
C LEU A 341 -9.26 13.57 0.13
N PRO A 342 -9.36 14.88 -0.21
CA PRO A 342 -10.52 15.71 0.13
C PRO A 342 -11.84 15.20 -0.46
N GLU A 343 -11.79 14.43 -1.55
CA GLU A 343 -12.96 13.81 -2.18
C GLU A 343 -13.75 12.92 -1.20
N LEU A 344 -13.06 12.31 -0.23
CA LEU A 344 -13.70 11.50 0.82
C LEU A 344 -14.67 12.29 1.68
N GLU A 345 -14.56 13.63 1.73
CA GLU A 345 -15.51 14.48 2.43
C GLU A 345 -16.93 14.38 1.87
N SER A 346 -17.08 14.01 0.59
CA SER A 346 -18.40 13.80 -0.03
C SER A 346 -19.15 12.58 0.53
N LEU A 347 -18.44 11.69 1.24
CA LEU A 347 -19.07 10.59 1.97
C LEU A 347 -19.70 11.01 3.30
N ARG A 348 -19.36 12.21 3.81
CA ARG A 348 -19.82 12.70 5.12
C ARG A 348 -21.32 12.91 5.15
N SER A 349 -21.94 12.47 6.24
CA SER A 349 -23.33 12.71 6.60
C SER A 349 -23.47 12.88 8.11
N ASN A 350 -24.61 13.32 8.59
CA ASN A 350 -24.97 13.37 10.03
C ASN A 350 -23.88 13.99 10.93
N LYS A 351 -23.43 15.20 10.61
CA LYS A 351 -22.42 15.93 11.38
C LYS A 351 -22.84 16.11 12.84
N LYS A 352 -21.97 15.73 13.77
CA LYS A 352 -22.10 15.95 15.22
C LYS A 352 -20.86 16.70 15.70
N VAL A 353 -21.03 17.76 16.47
CA VAL A 353 -19.93 18.54 17.05
C VAL A 353 -20.13 18.63 18.56
N SER A 354 -19.05 18.46 19.32
CA SER A 354 -19.04 18.69 20.76
C SER A 354 -17.73 19.31 21.19
N THR A 355 -17.83 20.17 22.20
CA THR A 355 -16.68 20.77 22.92
C THR A 355 -16.64 20.32 24.38
N ASP A 356 -17.45 19.35 24.76
CA ASP A 356 -17.46 18.78 26.10
C ASP A 356 -16.15 18.02 26.33
N ASN A 357 -15.67 18.05 27.59
CA ASN A 357 -14.45 17.32 27.96
C ASN A 357 -14.64 15.77 28.00
N HIS A 358 -15.89 15.32 27.96
CA HIS A 358 -16.27 13.91 27.94
C HIS A 358 -17.41 13.71 26.94
N ILE A 359 -17.12 13.01 25.85
CA ILE A 359 -18.00 12.88 24.69
C ILE A 359 -18.31 11.40 24.45
N LYS A 360 -19.53 11.09 24.05
CA LYS A 360 -19.98 9.75 23.72
C LYS A 360 -20.69 9.72 22.38
N PHE A 361 -20.31 8.78 21.53
CA PHE A 361 -20.97 8.52 20.26
C PHE A 361 -21.35 7.04 20.14
N LEU A 362 -22.42 6.78 19.39
CA LEU A 362 -22.80 5.46 18.91
C LEU A 362 -22.88 5.55 17.38
N VAL A 363 -21.95 4.93 16.69
CA VAL A 363 -21.70 5.07 15.24
C VAL A 363 -21.39 3.72 14.61
N SER A 364 -21.34 3.65 13.28
CA SER A 364 -20.95 2.42 12.57
C SER A 364 -19.68 2.65 11.76
N THR A 365 -19.80 3.32 10.63
CA THR A 365 -18.67 3.77 9.81
C THR A 365 -18.62 5.29 9.87
N PHE A 366 -17.47 5.84 10.19
CA PHE A 366 -17.40 7.27 10.53
C PHE A 366 -16.03 7.86 10.30
N GLU A 367 -16.00 9.17 10.19
CA GLU A 367 -14.83 10.01 10.32
C GLU A 367 -14.92 10.81 11.62
N LEU A 368 -13.83 10.85 12.35
CA LEU A 368 -13.70 11.62 13.58
C LEU A 368 -12.54 12.59 13.46
N ILE A 369 -12.81 13.88 13.67
CA ILE A 369 -11.81 14.95 13.69
C ILE A 369 -11.78 15.50 15.11
N ILE A 370 -10.60 15.48 15.73
CA ILE A 370 -10.39 15.93 17.10
C ILE A 370 -9.30 17.00 17.11
N ASP A 371 -9.66 18.21 17.54
CA ASP A 371 -8.70 19.24 17.90
C ASP A 371 -8.39 19.15 19.38
N ILE A 372 -7.13 19.21 19.77
CA ILE A 372 -6.65 18.93 21.13
C ILE A 372 -5.95 20.17 21.68
N GLU A 373 -6.52 20.75 22.77
CA GLU A 373 -5.95 21.90 23.49
C GLU A 373 -5.04 21.47 24.65
N ASP A 374 -5.27 20.29 25.24
CA ASP A 374 -4.49 19.75 26.37
C ASP A 374 -4.23 18.26 26.13
N SER A 375 -3.11 17.97 25.50
CA SER A 375 -2.74 16.60 25.11
C SER A 375 -2.59 15.63 26.29
N ASN A 376 -2.31 16.13 27.50
CA ASN A 376 -2.19 15.28 28.70
C ASN A 376 -3.52 14.67 29.15
N LYS A 377 -4.64 15.15 28.64
CA LYS A 377 -5.99 14.67 28.96
C LYS A 377 -6.61 13.82 27.86
N PHE A 378 -5.87 13.56 26.77
CA PHE A 378 -6.41 12.81 25.65
C PHE A 378 -6.48 11.31 25.96
N LEU A 379 -7.70 10.76 25.83
CA LEU A 379 -8.00 9.34 25.85
C LEU A 379 -9.23 9.08 24.99
N LEU A 380 -9.14 8.14 24.05
CA LEU A 380 -10.27 7.64 23.29
C LEU A 380 -10.40 6.12 23.53
N ILE A 381 -11.61 5.69 23.83
CA ILE A 381 -11.98 4.28 23.98
C ILE A 381 -13.04 3.96 22.95
N MET A 382 -12.81 2.95 22.13
CA MET A 382 -13.71 2.46 21.10
C MET A 382 -13.84 0.94 21.26
N GLU A 383 -14.90 0.48 21.93
CA GLU A 383 -15.04 -0.91 22.40
C GLU A 383 -13.81 -1.34 23.22
N ASP A 384 -12.97 -2.21 22.70
CA ASP A 384 -11.75 -2.72 23.32
C ASP A 384 -10.45 -2.12 22.70
N ILE A 385 -10.61 -1.09 21.86
CA ILE A 385 -9.52 -0.30 21.29
C ILE A 385 -9.33 0.96 22.13
N LYS A 386 -8.07 1.28 22.41
CA LYS A 386 -7.70 2.45 23.18
C LYS A 386 -6.65 3.28 22.45
N LEU A 387 -6.93 4.56 22.28
CA LEU A 387 -5.97 5.57 21.86
C LEU A 387 -5.64 6.46 23.05
N SER A 388 -4.36 6.66 23.32
CA SER A 388 -3.94 7.53 24.44
C SER A 388 -2.64 8.25 24.11
N PHE A 389 -2.48 9.43 24.73
CA PHE A 389 -1.22 10.15 24.70
C PHE A 389 -0.74 10.38 26.13
N LYS A 390 0.44 9.87 26.44
CA LYS A 390 1.04 10.00 27.77
C LYS A 390 2.56 9.95 27.69
N ASN A 391 3.23 10.83 28.42
CA ASN A 391 4.70 10.91 28.42
C ASN A 391 5.29 11.03 27.00
N ASN A 392 4.69 11.87 26.16
CA ASN A 392 5.09 12.09 24.78
C ASN A 392 4.98 10.82 23.89
N ILE A 393 4.23 9.83 24.29
CA ILE A 393 3.97 8.63 23.50
C ILE A 393 2.48 8.56 23.18
N PHE A 394 2.16 8.57 21.89
CA PHE A 394 0.84 8.19 21.40
C PHE A 394 0.82 6.68 21.22
N SER A 395 -0.26 6.02 21.67
CA SER A 395 -0.43 4.58 21.52
C SER A 395 -1.82 4.21 21.01
N LEU A 396 -1.84 3.21 20.12
CA LEU A 396 -2.99 2.41 19.72
C LEU A 396 -2.86 1.05 20.39
N GLU A 397 -3.82 0.69 21.24
CA GLU A 397 -3.89 -0.58 21.94
C GLU A 397 -5.19 -1.30 21.54
N MET A 398 -5.11 -2.60 21.23
CA MET A 398 -6.23 -3.46 20.84
C MET A 398 -6.23 -4.71 21.69
N ASN A 399 -7.40 -5.28 21.95
CA ASN A 399 -7.56 -6.55 22.64
C ASN A 399 -8.21 -7.60 21.69
N GLU A 400 -9.36 -8.15 22.05
CA GLU A 400 -10.00 -9.23 21.30
C GLU A 400 -10.34 -8.86 19.86
N SER A 401 -10.79 -7.62 19.60
CA SER A 401 -11.10 -7.16 18.24
C SER A 401 -9.86 -7.07 17.33
N GLY A 402 -8.68 -7.02 17.92
CA GLY A 402 -7.40 -7.01 17.20
C GLY A 402 -7.01 -8.35 16.57
N GLU A 403 -7.59 -9.48 16.99
CA GLU A 403 -7.25 -10.83 16.48
C GLU A 403 -5.73 -11.11 16.54
N GLY A 404 -5.08 -10.72 17.64
CA GLY A 404 -3.63 -10.83 17.86
C GLY A 404 -2.84 -9.55 17.63
N ARG A 405 -3.48 -8.49 17.14
CA ARG A 405 -2.91 -7.12 17.15
C ARG A 405 -3.06 -6.56 18.55
N ASP A 406 -1.97 -6.12 19.14
CA ASP A 406 -1.94 -5.69 20.54
C ASP A 406 -1.66 -4.19 20.70
N LYS A 407 -0.44 -3.76 20.40
CA LYS A 407 -0.02 -2.38 20.62
C LYS A 407 0.91 -1.86 19.52
N ARG A 408 0.66 -0.59 19.12
CA ARG A 408 1.58 0.23 18.34
C ARG A 408 1.70 1.60 18.99
N ALA A 409 2.85 2.23 18.84
CA ALA A 409 3.12 3.52 19.47
C ALA A 409 4.10 4.36 18.66
N VAL A 410 4.09 5.66 18.94
CA VAL A 410 5.05 6.62 18.38
C VAL A 410 5.37 7.70 19.41
N TYR A 411 6.60 8.18 19.39
CA TYR A 411 7.00 9.38 20.13
C TYR A 411 6.53 10.64 19.39
N LEU A 412 5.86 11.54 20.11
CA LEU A 412 5.44 12.85 19.62
C LEU A 412 5.83 13.92 20.63
N GLU A 413 6.37 15.03 20.17
CA GLU A 413 6.61 16.17 21.03
C GLU A 413 5.31 16.73 21.61
N GLU A 414 4.26 16.77 20.77
CA GLU A 414 2.94 17.30 21.11
C GLU A 414 1.87 16.59 20.26
N LEU A 415 0.70 16.34 20.85
CA LEU A 415 -0.49 15.87 20.13
C LEU A 415 -1.46 17.05 19.96
N LYS A 416 -1.67 17.49 18.70
CA LYS A 416 -2.48 18.68 18.34
C LYS A 416 -3.82 18.34 17.77
N ASN A 417 -3.86 17.36 16.88
CA ASN A 417 -5.10 16.92 16.24
C ASN A 417 -5.00 15.46 15.80
N ILE A 418 -6.17 14.87 15.64
CA ILE A 418 -6.35 13.53 15.09
C ILE A 418 -7.47 13.61 14.05
N GLN A 419 -7.25 13.03 12.88
CA GLN A 419 -8.30 12.68 11.93
C GLN A 419 -8.30 11.17 11.78
N MET A 420 -9.44 10.53 12.01
CA MET A 420 -9.56 9.08 12.04
C MET A 420 -10.71 8.62 11.16
N PHE A 421 -10.45 7.64 10.31
CA PHE A 421 -11.43 6.95 9.48
C PHE A 421 -11.64 5.55 10.03
N VAL A 422 -12.87 5.22 10.38
CA VAL A 422 -13.24 3.89 10.88
C VAL A 422 -14.28 3.28 9.97
N ASP A 423 -13.91 2.19 9.33
CA ASP A 423 -14.79 1.37 8.52
C ASP A 423 -15.27 0.15 9.32
N THR A 424 -16.04 -0.72 8.72
CA THR A 424 -16.60 -1.92 9.35
C THR A 424 -15.55 -2.81 10.01
N SER A 425 -14.34 -2.84 9.48
CA SER A 425 -13.23 -3.66 9.97
C SER A 425 -11.84 -3.07 9.68
N SER A 426 -11.74 -1.74 9.60
CA SER A 426 -10.45 -1.04 9.50
C SER A 426 -10.46 0.29 10.22
N ILE A 427 -9.29 0.73 10.63
CA ILE A 427 -9.04 2.03 11.26
C ILE A 427 -7.79 2.64 10.63
N GLU A 428 -7.91 3.89 10.16
CA GLU A 428 -6.79 4.71 9.71
C GLU A 428 -6.78 6.01 10.50
N ILE A 429 -5.66 6.29 11.19
CA ILE A 429 -5.51 7.41 12.12
C ILE A 429 -4.40 8.32 11.61
N PHE A 430 -4.72 9.57 11.34
CA PHE A 430 -3.80 10.61 10.90
C PHE A 430 -3.59 11.60 12.06
N ILE A 431 -2.36 11.73 12.52
CA ILE A 431 -2.00 12.54 13.67
C ILE A 431 -1.25 13.79 13.19
N ASN A 432 -1.55 14.94 13.79
CA ASN A 432 -0.89 16.21 13.52
C ASN A 432 -0.85 16.54 12.00
N ASN A 433 -2.01 16.47 11.36
CA ASN A 433 -2.17 16.66 9.91
C ASN A 433 -1.37 15.66 9.06
N GLY A 434 -1.26 14.42 9.52
CA GLY A 434 -0.60 13.33 8.80
C GLY A 434 0.91 13.25 9.00
N GLU A 435 1.45 13.86 10.05
CA GLU A 435 2.86 13.72 10.44
C GLU A 435 3.18 12.29 10.87
N GLU A 436 2.24 11.61 11.52
CA GLU A 436 2.29 10.18 11.84
C GLU A 436 0.94 9.53 11.49
N VAL A 437 1.00 8.28 11.03
CA VAL A 437 -0.19 7.54 10.59
C VAL A 437 -0.19 6.14 11.19
N PHE A 438 -1.40 5.61 11.49
CA PHE A 438 -1.60 4.24 11.92
C PHE A 438 -2.71 3.62 11.10
N THR A 439 -2.41 2.52 10.41
CA THR A 439 -3.38 1.74 9.62
C THR A 439 -3.50 0.34 10.19
N SER A 440 -4.72 -0.10 10.50
CA SER A 440 -4.93 -1.41 11.09
C SER A 440 -6.28 -2.01 10.73
N ARG A 441 -6.32 -3.33 10.66
CA ARG A 441 -7.57 -4.08 10.68
C ARG A 441 -8.00 -4.28 12.13
N PHE A 442 -9.31 -4.35 12.34
CA PHE A 442 -9.92 -4.80 13.60
C PHE A 442 -11.27 -5.45 13.29
N TYR A 443 -11.81 -6.18 14.23
CA TYR A 443 -13.02 -6.99 14.02
C TYR A 443 -14.02 -6.80 15.15
N PRO A 444 -14.83 -5.71 15.12
CA PRO A 444 -15.78 -5.39 16.18
C PRO A 444 -16.86 -6.47 16.29
N LYS A 445 -17.34 -6.72 17.50
CA LYS A 445 -18.44 -7.67 17.76
C LYS A 445 -19.79 -7.10 17.32
N ASN A 446 -19.94 -5.79 17.41
CA ASN A 446 -21.18 -5.07 17.15
C ASN A 446 -21.09 -4.24 15.88
N LYS A 447 -22.20 -4.14 15.13
CA LYS A 447 -22.30 -3.22 13.97
C LYS A 447 -22.25 -1.74 14.37
N LYS A 448 -22.75 -1.42 15.57
CA LYS A 448 -22.64 -0.08 16.14
C LYS A 448 -21.57 -0.09 17.21
N ILE A 449 -20.65 0.84 17.08
CA ILE A 449 -19.47 1.01 17.91
C ILE A 449 -19.75 2.13 18.90
N PHE A 450 -19.55 1.86 20.18
CA PHE A 450 -19.59 2.86 21.22
C PHE A 450 -18.20 3.49 21.37
N ILE A 451 -18.16 4.82 21.28
CA ILE A 451 -16.94 5.62 21.42
C ILE A 451 -17.09 6.53 22.65
N GLU A 452 -16.07 6.55 23.46
CA GLU A 452 -15.94 7.44 24.60
C GLU A 452 -14.62 8.22 24.47
N ILE A 453 -14.71 9.56 24.52
CA ILE A 453 -13.57 10.45 24.29
C ILE A 453 -13.46 11.38 25.51
N PHE A 454 -12.27 11.40 26.10
CA PHE A 454 -11.83 12.39 27.07
C PHE A 454 -10.85 13.31 26.34
N ASN A 455 -11.21 14.56 26.15
CA ASN A 455 -10.43 15.54 25.42
C ASN A 455 -10.78 16.94 25.92
N LYS A 456 -9.82 17.84 25.87
CA LYS A 456 -10.09 19.28 25.93
C LYS A 456 -9.86 19.85 24.53
N GLY A 457 -10.91 20.37 23.91
CA GLY A 457 -10.90 20.85 22.54
C GLY A 457 -12.19 20.47 21.80
N THR A 458 -12.16 20.47 20.48
CA THR A 458 -13.35 20.22 19.65
C THR A 458 -13.31 18.80 19.08
N CYS A 459 -14.45 18.11 19.12
CA CYS A 459 -14.66 16.86 18.41
C CYS A 459 -15.73 17.02 17.35
N THR A 460 -15.45 16.64 16.12
CA THR A 460 -16.42 16.57 15.02
C THR A 460 -16.48 15.13 14.51
N CYS A 461 -17.69 14.55 14.51
CA CYS A 461 -17.94 13.20 14.00
C CYS A 461 -18.90 13.27 12.83
N TYR A 462 -18.58 12.55 11.74
CA TYR A 462 -19.42 12.37 10.57
C TYR A 462 -19.70 10.87 10.38
N ASP A 463 -20.96 10.49 10.16
CA ASP A 463 -21.23 9.17 9.59
C ASP A 463 -20.75 9.16 8.13
N LEU A 464 -20.18 8.04 7.68
CA LEU A 464 -19.67 7.91 6.30
C LEU A 464 -20.53 6.96 5.47
N ASN A 465 -20.84 7.40 4.25
CA ASN A 465 -21.49 6.61 3.22
C ASN A 465 -20.47 5.63 2.56
N LYS A 466 -21.00 4.68 1.78
CA LYS A 466 -20.21 3.71 1.05
C LYS A 466 -19.71 4.28 -0.28
N PHE A 467 -18.58 3.76 -0.75
CA PHE A 467 -18.24 3.84 -2.15
C PHE A 467 -19.31 3.17 -3.00
N LYS A 468 -19.53 3.71 -4.19
CA LYS A 468 -20.30 3.00 -5.22
C LYS A 468 -19.32 2.23 -6.07
N ILE A 469 -19.52 0.91 -6.16
CA ILE A 469 -18.70 0.02 -6.97
C ILE A 469 -19.62 -0.69 -7.94
N GLU A 470 -19.47 -0.41 -9.22
CA GLU A 470 -20.22 -1.02 -10.31
C GLU A 470 -19.31 -2.00 -11.07
N LYS A 471 -19.81 -3.20 -11.34
CA LYS A 471 -19.11 -4.17 -12.18
C LYS A 471 -19.42 -3.88 -13.64
N GLU A 472 -18.35 -3.71 -14.44
CA GLU A 472 -18.41 -3.56 -15.89
C GLU A 472 -18.43 -4.92 -16.62
#